data_e6a317aa4a8105c510c2e6014983002f
#
_entry.id   e6a317aa4a8105c510c2e6014983002f
#
_cell.length_a   1.000
_cell.length_b   1.000
_cell.length_c   1.000
_cell.angle_alpha   90.00
_cell.angle_beta   90.00
_cell.angle_gamma   90.00
#
_symmetry.space_group_name_H-M   'P 1'
#
loop_
_entity.id
_entity.type
_entity.pdbx_description
1 polymer ?
#
loop_
_entity_poly.entity_id
_entity_poly.type
_entity_poly.pdbx_seq_one_letter_code
_entity_poly.pdbx_strand_id
1 'polypeptide(L)'
;MFSSAMTKIFGSKNKRELKRMRKVVTKINALEEDLSKLDDESLKAKSAEFKKRVGEGESLDQILPEAFAVCREAGKRVLSMRHFDVQLIGGMTLHEGRISEMRTGEGKTLVATLAVYLNALEGKGVHVVTVNDYLAKRDSKWMEPLYNFLGLSVGVVYGGQQPDEKRAAYQSDITYGTNNEFGFDYLR
;
A
#
# COMPACT_ATOMS: atom_id res chain seq x y z
N MET A 1 -23.01 15.41 -29.24
CA MET A 1 -21.89 15.99 -30.02
C MET A 1 -20.94 16.85 -29.18
N PHE A 2 -21.38 17.64 -28.22
CA PHE A 2 -20.50 18.49 -27.37
C PHE A 2 -19.49 17.72 -26.52
N SER A 3 -19.81 16.53 -26.03
CA SER A 3 -18.91 15.70 -25.21
C SER A 3 -17.65 15.22 -25.97
N SER A 4 -17.76 14.91 -27.25
CA SER A 4 -16.62 14.41 -28.06
C SER A 4 -15.60 15.51 -28.39
N ALA A 5 -16.04 16.75 -28.61
CA ALA A 5 -15.17 17.88 -28.90
C ALA A 5 -14.38 18.33 -27.66
N MET A 6 -15.04 18.37 -26.49
CA MET A 6 -14.40 18.65 -25.20
C MET A 6 -13.35 17.60 -24.82
N THR A 7 -13.63 16.33 -25.09
CA THR A 7 -12.68 15.25 -24.82
C THR A 7 -11.44 15.31 -25.73
N LYS A 8 -11.59 15.80 -26.97
CA LYS A 8 -10.45 16.04 -27.87
C LYS A 8 -9.54 17.17 -27.41
N ILE A 9 -10.10 18.23 -26.81
CA ILE A 9 -9.34 19.40 -26.36
C ILE A 9 -8.73 19.19 -24.96
N PHE A 10 -9.52 18.64 -24.01
CA PHE A 10 -9.11 18.49 -22.61
C PHE A 10 -8.61 17.09 -22.23
N GLY A 11 -8.65 16.14 -23.15
CA GLY A 11 -8.34 14.72 -22.89
C GLY A 11 -9.45 14.01 -22.10
N SER A 12 -9.40 12.69 -22.02
CA SER A 12 -10.30 11.92 -21.16
C SER A 12 -9.99 12.15 -19.68
N LYS A 13 -10.97 11.89 -18.80
CA LYS A 13 -10.78 11.93 -17.34
C LYS A 13 -9.54 11.12 -16.94
N ASN A 14 -9.38 9.91 -17.48
CA ASN A 14 -8.24 9.05 -17.21
C ASN A 14 -6.91 9.68 -17.61
N LYS A 15 -6.82 10.35 -18.76
CA LYS A 15 -5.59 11.05 -19.19
C LYS A 15 -5.18 12.15 -18.20
N ARG A 16 -6.15 12.91 -17.69
CA ARG A 16 -5.89 13.97 -16.72
C ARG A 16 -5.42 13.40 -15.39
N GLU A 17 -6.06 12.34 -14.90
CA GLU A 17 -5.67 11.64 -13.68
C GLU A 17 -4.26 11.04 -13.81
N LEU A 18 -3.97 10.34 -14.90
CA LEU A 18 -2.63 9.81 -15.15
C LEU A 18 -1.57 10.91 -15.23
N LYS A 19 -1.90 12.06 -15.83
CA LYS A 19 -0.99 13.23 -15.86
C LYS A 19 -0.72 13.78 -14.46
N ARG A 20 -1.74 13.82 -13.59
CA ARG A 20 -1.60 14.22 -12.18
C ARG A 20 -0.70 13.24 -11.42
N MET A 21 -1.00 11.95 -11.52
CA MET A 21 -0.24 10.89 -10.84
C MET A 21 1.22 10.82 -11.31
N ARG A 22 1.50 11.02 -12.59
CA ARG A 22 2.87 11.08 -13.11
C ARG A 22 3.71 12.19 -12.48
N LYS A 23 3.11 13.32 -12.13
CA LYS A 23 3.83 14.38 -11.39
C LYS A 23 4.24 13.92 -9.99
N VAL A 24 3.38 13.11 -9.34
CA VAL A 24 3.71 12.51 -8.04
C VAL A 24 4.81 11.46 -8.20
N VAL A 25 4.75 10.62 -9.24
CA VAL A 25 5.81 9.66 -9.58
C VAL A 25 7.15 10.35 -9.76
N THR A 26 7.19 11.51 -10.45
CA THR A 26 8.42 12.29 -10.58
C THR A 26 8.99 12.73 -9.23
N LYS A 27 8.13 13.13 -8.28
CA LYS A 27 8.56 13.46 -6.91
C LYS A 27 9.11 12.24 -6.18
N ILE A 28 8.44 11.08 -6.30
CA ILE A 28 8.88 9.82 -5.70
C ILE A 28 10.26 9.42 -6.26
N ASN A 29 10.44 9.52 -7.58
CA ASN A 29 11.71 9.19 -8.23
C ASN A 29 12.84 10.12 -7.80
N ALA A 30 12.56 11.39 -7.57
CA ALA A 30 13.58 12.35 -7.10
C ALA A 30 14.13 12.02 -5.69
N LEU A 31 13.37 11.28 -4.87
CA LEU A 31 13.79 10.86 -3.53
C LEU A 31 14.64 9.57 -3.53
N GLU A 32 14.66 8.84 -4.64
CA GLU A 32 15.25 7.50 -4.68
C GLU A 32 16.74 7.50 -4.38
N GLU A 33 17.48 8.46 -4.95
CA GLU A 33 18.94 8.53 -4.75
C GLU A 33 19.30 8.78 -3.30
N ASP A 34 18.64 9.71 -2.63
CA ASP A 34 18.93 10.05 -1.23
C ASP A 34 18.54 8.91 -0.28
N LEU A 35 17.37 8.27 -0.51
CA LEU A 35 16.95 7.12 0.27
C LEU A 35 17.88 5.91 0.10
N SER A 36 18.43 5.71 -1.08
CA SER A 36 19.37 4.61 -1.35
C SER A 36 20.69 4.72 -0.57
N LYS A 37 21.08 5.93 -0.16
CA LYS A 37 22.27 6.21 0.64
C LYS A 37 22.07 5.99 2.13
N LEU A 38 20.83 5.91 2.61
CA LEU A 38 20.53 5.67 4.02
C LEU A 38 20.89 4.23 4.40
N ASP A 39 21.38 4.05 5.62
CA ASP A 39 21.46 2.73 6.22
C ASP A 39 20.05 2.18 6.57
N ASP A 40 19.97 0.91 6.93
CA ASP A 40 18.69 0.26 7.20
C ASP A 40 17.98 0.87 8.42
N GLU A 41 18.71 1.26 9.44
CA GLU A 41 18.13 1.85 10.65
C GLU A 41 17.54 3.25 10.36
N SER A 42 18.23 4.06 9.57
CA SER A 42 17.75 5.38 9.14
C SER A 42 16.52 5.24 8.23
N LEU A 43 16.49 4.23 7.36
CA LEU A 43 15.34 3.98 6.50
C LEU A 43 14.11 3.52 7.31
N LYS A 44 14.29 2.60 8.27
CA LYS A 44 13.25 2.15 9.19
C LYS A 44 12.69 3.30 10.04
N ALA A 45 13.55 4.20 10.51
CA ALA A 45 13.16 5.34 11.32
C ALA A 45 12.19 6.30 10.59
N LYS A 46 12.16 6.28 9.26
CA LYS A 46 11.19 7.06 8.47
C LYS A 46 9.73 6.73 8.80
N SER A 47 9.42 5.48 9.11
CA SER A 47 8.06 5.09 9.52
C SER A 47 7.62 5.77 10.81
N ALA A 48 8.51 5.88 11.80
CA ALA A 48 8.22 6.59 13.06
C ALA A 48 8.05 8.10 12.83
N GLU A 49 8.88 8.69 11.95
CA GLU A 49 8.75 10.09 11.53
C GLU A 49 7.38 10.35 10.88
N PHE A 50 6.96 9.49 9.95
CA PHE A 50 5.66 9.63 9.29
C PHE A 50 4.49 9.46 10.26
N LYS A 51 4.53 8.45 11.14
CA LYS A 51 3.49 8.27 12.17
C LYS A 51 3.36 9.51 13.06
N LYS A 52 4.48 10.14 13.44
CA LYS A 52 4.47 11.38 14.20
C LYS A 52 3.81 12.52 13.42
N ARG A 53 4.20 12.75 12.17
CA ARG A 53 3.64 13.81 11.30
C ARG A 53 2.13 13.63 11.10
N VAL A 54 1.67 12.38 10.89
CA VAL A 54 0.24 12.06 10.81
C VAL A 54 -0.48 12.38 12.12
N GLY A 55 0.11 12.02 13.25
CA GLY A 55 -0.42 12.35 14.59
C GLY A 55 -0.49 13.85 14.88
N GLU A 56 0.36 14.66 14.25
CA GLU A 56 0.38 16.11 14.32
C GLU A 56 -0.58 16.77 13.29
N GLY A 57 -1.29 15.98 12.49
CA GLY A 57 -2.35 16.45 11.59
C GLY A 57 -1.96 16.54 10.11
N GLU A 58 -0.77 16.09 9.71
CA GLU A 58 -0.41 16.02 8.31
C GLU A 58 -1.21 14.90 7.62
N SER A 59 -1.76 15.19 6.44
CA SER A 59 -2.57 14.20 5.71
C SER A 59 -1.72 13.12 5.06
N LEU A 60 -2.29 11.92 4.87
CA LEU A 60 -1.64 10.85 4.14
C LEU A 60 -1.27 11.25 2.71
N ASP A 61 -2.09 12.08 2.05
CA ASP A 61 -1.79 12.58 0.69
C ASP A 61 -0.52 13.45 0.65
N GLN A 62 -0.24 14.20 1.69
CA GLN A 62 0.97 15.01 1.79
C GLN A 62 2.21 14.14 2.00
N ILE A 63 2.10 13.08 2.80
CA ILE A 63 3.17 12.13 3.10
C ILE A 63 3.39 11.10 1.97
N LEU A 64 2.37 10.85 1.14
CA LEU A 64 2.37 9.80 0.13
C LEU A 64 3.65 9.74 -0.72
N PRO A 65 4.19 10.83 -1.27
CA PRO A 65 5.40 10.72 -2.10
C PRO A 65 6.60 10.15 -1.34
N GLU A 66 6.81 10.59 -0.11
CA GLU A 66 7.91 10.13 0.75
C GLU A 66 7.67 8.69 1.21
N ALA A 67 6.46 8.36 1.66
CA ALA A 67 6.10 7.01 2.11
C ALA A 67 6.23 5.97 0.99
N PHE A 68 5.79 6.30 -0.23
CA PHE A 68 5.94 5.41 -1.38
C PHE A 68 7.40 5.23 -1.78
N ALA A 69 8.22 6.29 -1.70
CA ALA A 69 9.65 6.18 -1.96
C ALA A 69 10.35 5.28 -0.93
N VAL A 70 10.02 5.42 0.36
CA VAL A 70 10.53 4.57 1.44
C VAL A 70 10.09 3.12 1.27
N CYS A 71 8.80 2.88 0.97
CA CYS A 71 8.27 1.53 0.72
C CYS A 71 8.95 0.87 -0.49
N ARG A 72 9.21 1.61 -1.56
CA ARG A 72 9.93 1.13 -2.75
C ARG A 72 11.38 0.75 -2.44
N GLU A 73 12.11 1.58 -1.71
CA GLU A 73 13.49 1.28 -1.32
C GLU A 73 13.54 0.08 -0.38
N ALA A 74 12.63 -0.02 0.59
CA ALA A 74 12.51 -1.18 1.47
C ALA A 74 12.20 -2.46 0.67
N GLY A 75 11.27 -2.42 -0.28
CA GLY A 75 10.96 -3.55 -1.16
C GLY A 75 12.15 -4.02 -1.97
N LYS A 76 12.95 -3.09 -2.48
CA LYS A 76 14.20 -3.39 -3.18
C LYS A 76 15.22 -4.11 -2.28
N ARG A 77 15.40 -3.64 -1.03
CA ARG A 77 16.36 -4.23 -0.09
C ARG A 77 15.92 -5.60 0.41
N VAL A 78 14.67 -5.72 0.83
CA VAL A 78 14.19 -6.90 1.57
C VAL A 78 13.66 -7.99 0.67
N LEU A 79 12.97 -7.61 -0.43
CA LEU A 79 12.36 -8.56 -1.36
C LEU A 79 13.11 -8.68 -2.68
N SER A 80 14.14 -7.86 -2.92
CA SER A 80 14.77 -7.67 -4.22
C SER A 80 13.76 -7.25 -5.31
N MET A 81 12.70 -6.56 -4.91
CA MET A 81 11.62 -6.10 -5.78
C MET A 81 11.47 -4.58 -5.69
N ARG A 82 11.85 -3.90 -6.78
CA ARG A 82 11.65 -2.45 -6.91
C ARG A 82 10.32 -2.19 -7.61
N HIS A 83 9.44 -1.41 -7.01
CA HIS A 83 8.19 -0.97 -7.66
C HIS A 83 8.49 -0.13 -8.91
N PHE A 84 7.85 -0.47 -10.02
CA PHE A 84 7.90 0.32 -11.26
C PHE A 84 6.98 1.53 -11.17
N ASP A 85 7.22 2.53 -12.01
CA ASP A 85 6.43 3.77 -12.03
C ASP A 85 4.92 3.52 -12.23
N VAL A 86 4.57 2.55 -13.09
CA VAL A 86 3.16 2.15 -13.29
C VAL A 86 2.55 1.51 -12.03
N GLN A 87 3.36 0.83 -11.23
CA GLN A 87 2.93 0.23 -9.96
C GLN A 87 2.72 1.31 -8.88
N LEU A 88 3.51 2.38 -8.88
CA LEU A 88 3.27 3.54 -8.02
C LEU A 88 1.91 4.19 -8.35
N ILE A 89 1.56 4.30 -9.63
CA ILE A 89 0.24 4.77 -10.08
C ILE A 89 -0.86 3.83 -9.57
N GLY A 90 -0.66 2.52 -9.65
CA GLY A 90 -1.57 1.53 -9.09
C GLY A 90 -1.79 1.71 -7.59
N GLY A 91 -0.73 1.90 -6.83
CA GLY A 91 -0.80 2.17 -5.39
C GLY A 91 -1.55 3.46 -5.04
N MET A 92 -1.31 4.55 -5.78
CA MET A 92 -2.08 5.80 -5.64
C MET A 92 -3.56 5.60 -5.93
N THR A 93 -3.87 4.85 -6.99
CA THR A 93 -5.26 4.54 -7.38
C THR A 93 -6.00 3.78 -6.27
N LEU A 94 -5.33 2.81 -5.63
CA LEU A 94 -5.88 2.07 -4.49
C LEU A 94 -6.07 2.98 -3.27
N HIS A 95 -5.09 3.80 -2.95
CA HIS A 95 -5.18 4.75 -1.82
C HIS A 95 -6.35 5.74 -1.98
N GLU A 96 -6.63 6.17 -3.20
CA GLU A 96 -7.76 7.05 -3.53
C GLU A 96 -9.13 6.33 -3.53
N GLY A 97 -9.20 5.07 -3.11
CA GLY A 97 -10.44 4.29 -3.09
C GLY A 97 -10.99 3.95 -4.48
N ARG A 98 -10.12 3.89 -5.47
CA ARG A 98 -10.48 3.58 -6.86
C ARG A 98 -10.03 2.18 -7.26
N ILE A 99 -10.59 1.66 -8.34
CA ILE A 99 -10.20 0.38 -8.91
C ILE A 99 -8.97 0.57 -9.79
N SER A 100 -7.90 -0.17 -9.47
CA SER A 100 -6.69 -0.27 -10.28
C SER A 100 -6.76 -1.55 -11.11
N GLU A 101 -7.09 -1.45 -12.38
CA GLU A 101 -7.09 -2.60 -13.29
C GLU A 101 -5.65 -2.91 -13.71
N MET A 102 -5.22 -4.13 -13.42
CA MET A 102 -3.88 -4.64 -13.75
C MET A 102 -3.99 -6.07 -14.29
N ARG A 103 -3.20 -6.38 -15.31
CA ARG A 103 -3.16 -7.72 -15.90
C ARG A 103 -2.55 -8.74 -14.93
N THR A 104 -2.82 -10.00 -15.19
CA THR A 104 -2.17 -11.10 -14.47
C THR A 104 -0.64 -11.02 -14.69
N GLY A 105 0.13 -11.18 -13.60
CA GLY A 105 1.58 -11.09 -13.66
C GLY A 105 2.18 -9.68 -13.48
N GLU A 106 1.37 -8.62 -13.43
CA GLU A 106 1.86 -7.24 -13.25
C GLU A 106 2.17 -6.85 -11.78
N GLY A 107 2.21 -7.83 -10.88
CA GLY A 107 2.66 -7.63 -9.51
C GLY A 107 1.64 -6.96 -8.58
N LYS A 108 0.34 -7.29 -8.71
CA LYS A 108 -0.73 -6.73 -7.86
C LYS A 108 -0.43 -6.84 -6.36
N THR A 109 0.13 -7.96 -5.90
CA THR A 109 0.49 -8.19 -4.50
C THR A 109 1.52 -7.17 -4.02
N LEU A 110 2.53 -6.88 -4.84
CA LEU A 110 3.54 -5.87 -4.53
C LEU A 110 2.96 -4.44 -4.59
N VAL A 111 2.10 -4.15 -5.56
CA VAL A 111 1.43 -2.84 -5.69
C VAL A 111 0.61 -2.51 -4.45
N ALA A 112 -0.11 -3.50 -3.91
CA ALA A 112 -0.92 -3.31 -2.71
C ALA A 112 -0.10 -2.81 -1.52
N THR A 113 1.17 -3.21 -1.40
CA THR A 113 2.04 -2.82 -0.28
C THR A 113 2.18 -1.31 -0.13
N LEU A 114 2.14 -0.56 -1.21
CA LEU A 114 2.26 0.90 -1.22
C LEU A 114 1.09 1.56 -0.48
N ALA A 115 -0.14 1.23 -0.88
CA ALA A 115 -1.35 1.75 -0.24
C ALA A 115 -1.51 1.22 1.19
N VAL A 116 -1.19 -0.04 1.42
CA VAL A 116 -1.25 -0.69 2.75
C VAL A 116 -0.28 0.00 3.71
N TYR A 117 0.98 0.18 3.32
CA TYR A 117 1.97 0.85 4.14
C TYR A 117 1.53 2.28 4.51
N LEU A 118 1.15 3.07 3.51
CA LEU A 118 0.72 4.45 3.72
C LEU A 118 -0.46 4.55 4.71
N ASN A 119 -1.49 3.73 4.52
CA ASN A 119 -2.68 3.77 5.37
C ASN A 119 -2.43 3.19 6.77
N ALA A 120 -1.50 2.26 6.92
CA ALA A 120 -1.11 1.71 8.22
C ALA A 120 -0.41 2.75 9.13
N LEU A 121 0.14 3.82 8.55
CA LEU A 121 0.77 4.91 9.33
C LEU A 121 -0.22 5.65 10.25
N GLU A 122 -1.52 5.60 9.98
CA GLU A 122 -2.54 6.15 10.88
C GLU A 122 -2.71 5.35 12.19
N GLY A 123 -2.22 4.11 12.25
CA GLY A 123 -2.38 3.26 13.43
C GLY A 123 -3.81 2.74 13.67
N LYS A 124 -4.68 2.79 12.66
CA LYS A 124 -6.08 2.34 12.76
C LYS A 124 -6.31 0.90 12.28
N GLY A 125 -5.25 0.22 11.85
CA GLY A 125 -5.30 -1.07 11.21
C GLY A 125 -5.69 -0.99 9.72
N VAL A 126 -5.14 -1.90 8.92
CA VAL A 126 -5.45 -2.01 7.49
C VAL A 126 -5.84 -3.45 7.17
N HIS A 127 -6.96 -3.64 6.49
CA HIS A 127 -7.38 -4.95 6.02
C HIS A 127 -7.02 -5.15 4.56
N VAL A 128 -6.38 -6.27 4.26
CA VAL A 128 -6.07 -6.70 2.89
C VAL A 128 -6.95 -7.89 2.54
N VAL A 129 -7.94 -7.65 1.69
CA VAL A 129 -8.93 -8.66 1.34
C VAL A 129 -8.45 -9.48 0.15
N THR A 130 -8.44 -10.80 0.31
CA THR A 130 -8.10 -11.77 -0.72
C THR A 130 -9.29 -12.65 -1.09
N VAL A 131 -9.19 -13.34 -2.24
CA VAL A 131 -10.26 -14.20 -2.75
C VAL A 131 -10.46 -15.46 -1.91
N ASN A 132 -9.38 -15.98 -1.29
CA ASN A 132 -9.42 -17.19 -0.48
C ASN A 132 -8.31 -17.20 0.57
N ASP A 133 -8.41 -18.12 1.53
CA ASP A 133 -7.47 -18.26 2.65
C ASP A 133 -6.06 -18.62 2.21
N TYR A 134 -5.92 -19.38 1.12
CA TYR A 134 -4.60 -19.70 0.57
C TYR A 134 -3.85 -18.44 0.15
N LEU A 135 -4.51 -17.55 -0.59
CA LEU A 135 -3.92 -16.28 -1.00
C LEU A 135 -3.65 -15.36 0.19
N ALA A 136 -4.56 -15.33 1.18
CA ALA A 136 -4.34 -14.55 2.40
C ALA A 136 -3.04 -14.97 3.10
N LYS A 137 -2.83 -16.27 3.30
CA LYS A 137 -1.63 -16.82 3.92
C LYS A 137 -0.37 -16.64 3.06
N ARG A 138 -0.48 -16.89 1.75
CA ARG A 138 0.65 -16.77 0.82
C ARG A 138 1.13 -15.32 0.71
N ASP A 139 0.21 -14.40 0.46
CA ASP A 139 0.55 -13.00 0.17
C ASP A 139 1.02 -12.28 1.44
N SER A 140 0.39 -12.56 2.58
CA SER A 140 0.85 -12.02 3.86
C SER A 140 2.29 -12.46 4.17
N LYS A 141 2.55 -13.78 4.09
CA LYS A 141 3.88 -14.34 4.36
C LYS A 141 4.96 -13.81 3.40
N TRP A 142 4.58 -13.57 2.14
CA TRP A 142 5.50 -13.06 1.14
C TRP A 142 5.84 -11.58 1.37
N MET A 143 4.85 -10.76 1.75
CA MET A 143 5.03 -9.31 1.96
C MET A 143 5.41 -8.95 3.40
N GLU A 144 5.23 -9.85 4.36
CA GLU A 144 5.57 -9.66 5.77
C GLU A 144 6.99 -9.12 6.00
N PRO A 145 8.05 -9.63 5.33
CA PRO A 145 9.39 -9.09 5.51
C PRO A 145 9.50 -7.59 5.22
N LEU A 146 8.78 -7.10 4.20
CA LEU A 146 8.73 -5.69 3.86
C LEU A 146 8.06 -4.86 4.97
N TYR A 147 6.90 -5.30 5.43
CA TYR A 147 6.17 -4.60 6.47
C TYR A 147 6.91 -4.60 7.81
N ASN A 148 7.47 -5.74 8.21
CA ASN A 148 8.27 -5.87 9.43
C ASN A 148 9.52 -4.99 9.37
N PHE A 149 10.20 -4.91 8.23
CA PHE A 149 11.33 -3.99 8.03
C PHE A 149 10.91 -2.54 8.27
N LEU A 150 9.70 -2.16 7.85
CA LEU A 150 9.14 -0.83 8.04
C LEU A 150 8.46 -0.64 9.42
N GLY A 151 8.58 -1.60 10.33
CA GLY A 151 8.07 -1.52 11.69
C GLY A 151 6.56 -1.71 11.84
N LEU A 152 5.95 -2.47 10.91
CA LEU A 152 4.54 -2.82 10.92
C LEU A 152 4.35 -4.32 11.14
N SER A 153 3.40 -4.68 12.02
CA SER A 153 3.01 -6.06 12.28
C SER A 153 1.98 -6.56 11.27
N VAL A 154 2.04 -7.86 10.98
CA VAL A 154 1.14 -8.53 10.01
C VAL A 154 0.43 -9.69 10.68
N GLY A 155 -0.89 -9.74 10.53
CA GLY A 155 -1.74 -10.86 10.94
C GLY A 155 -2.51 -11.44 9.76
N VAL A 156 -3.00 -12.67 9.94
CA VAL A 156 -3.84 -13.35 8.94
C VAL A 156 -5.04 -13.96 9.63
N VAL A 157 -6.23 -13.70 9.11
CA VAL A 157 -7.47 -14.36 9.54
C VAL A 157 -7.96 -15.33 8.47
N TYR A 158 -8.36 -16.52 8.89
CA TYR A 158 -8.83 -17.59 8.00
C TYR A 158 -9.81 -18.52 8.72
N GLY A 159 -10.53 -19.33 7.95
CA GLY A 159 -11.51 -20.25 8.49
C GLY A 159 -10.92 -21.30 9.44
N GLY A 160 -11.60 -21.53 10.56
CA GLY A 160 -11.21 -22.54 11.56
C GLY A 160 -10.18 -22.10 12.60
N GLN A 161 -9.72 -20.84 12.58
CA GLN A 161 -8.88 -20.31 13.66
C GLN A 161 -9.65 -20.21 15.00
N GLN A 162 -8.91 -20.41 16.09
CA GLN A 162 -9.43 -20.16 17.42
C GLN A 162 -9.70 -18.65 17.66
N PRO A 163 -10.69 -18.28 18.47
CA PRO A 163 -11.03 -16.88 18.70
C PRO A 163 -9.87 -16.00 19.19
N ASP A 164 -8.98 -16.55 20.01
CA ASP A 164 -7.84 -15.81 20.53
C ASP A 164 -6.77 -15.57 19.44
N GLU A 165 -6.56 -16.52 18.54
CA GLU A 165 -5.68 -16.36 17.39
C GLU A 165 -6.20 -15.28 16.43
N LYS A 166 -7.52 -15.29 16.15
CA LYS A 166 -8.14 -14.25 15.34
C LYS A 166 -8.00 -12.86 15.97
N ARG A 167 -8.27 -12.78 17.29
CA ARG A 167 -8.13 -11.51 18.03
C ARG A 167 -6.70 -10.98 17.94
N ALA A 168 -5.69 -11.82 18.12
CA ALA A 168 -4.29 -11.45 17.97
C ALA A 168 -3.98 -10.96 16.54
N ALA A 169 -4.52 -11.65 15.52
CA ALA A 169 -4.33 -11.23 14.12
C ALA A 169 -4.96 -9.85 13.85
N TYR A 170 -6.14 -9.56 14.38
CA TYR A 170 -6.79 -8.25 14.24
C TYR A 170 -6.09 -7.11 15.01
N GLN A 171 -5.26 -7.41 15.99
CA GLN A 171 -4.45 -6.42 16.70
C GLN A 171 -3.20 -5.98 15.90
N SER A 172 -2.88 -6.66 14.81
CA SER A 172 -1.78 -6.28 13.93
C SER A 172 -2.07 -4.99 13.16
N ASP A 173 -1.02 -4.28 12.77
CA ASP A 173 -1.15 -3.09 11.91
C ASP A 173 -1.81 -3.41 10.57
N ILE A 174 -1.56 -4.61 10.05
CA ILE A 174 -2.05 -5.10 8.77
C ILE A 174 -2.63 -6.50 8.97
N THR A 175 -3.88 -6.71 8.55
CA THR A 175 -4.55 -8.01 8.64
C THR A 175 -4.98 -8.48 7.26
N TYR A 176 -4.47 -9.63 6.83
CA TYR A 176 -4.90 -10.32 5.62
C TYR A 176 -6.04 -11.27 5.92
N GLY A 177 -7.00 -11.37 5.01
CA GLY A 177 -8.12 -12.30 5.15
C GLY A 177 -9.04 -12.28 3.94
N THR A 178 -10.09 -13.09 3.99
CA THR A 178 -11.14 -13.07 2.97
C THR A 178 -12.27 -12.13 3.37
N ASN A 179 -13.06 -11.70 2.39
CA ASN A 179 -14.25 -10.89 2.65
C ASN A 179 -15.24 -11.62 3.58
N ASN A 180 -15.33 -12.96 3.49
CA ASN A 180 -16.19 -13.76 4.36
C ASN A 180 -15.73 -13.70 5.80
N GLU A 181 -14.45 -13.89 6.07
CA GLU A 181 -13.90 -13.82 7.42
C GLU A 181 -14.12 -12.44 8.04
N PHE A 182 -13.74 -11.37 7.35
CA PHE A 182 -13.97 -10.00 7.82
C PHE A 182 -15.47 -9.69 8.04
N GLY A 183 -16.32 -10.12 7.11
CA GLY A 183 -17.75 -9.87 7.18
C GLY A 183 -18.42 -10.61 8.36
N PHE A 184 -18.15 -11.89 8.53
CA PHE A 184 -18.72 -12.67 9.63
C PHE A 184 -18.15 -12.27 10.99
N ASP A 185 -16.87 -11.98 11.08
CA ASP A 185 -16.26 -11.54 12.35
C ASP A 185 -16.78 -10.15 12.77
N TYR A 186 -17.09 -9.28 11.82
CA TYR A 186 -17.73 -7.99 12.10
C TYR A 186 -19.17 -8.14 12.64
N LEU A 187 -19.91 -9.15 12.16
CA LEU A 187 -21.31 -9.38 12.54
C LEU A 187 -21.48 -10.16 13.85
N ARG A 188 -20.42 -10.74 14.38
CA ARG A 188 -20.43 -11.50 15.64
C ARG A 188 -20.11 -10.61 16.83
#